data_78455cb1a0410c5201421e9134cfe154
#
_entry.id   78455cb1a0410c5201421e9134cfe154
#
_cell.length_a   1.000
_cell.length_b   1.000
_cell.length_c   1.000
_cell.angle_alpha   90.00
_cell.angle_beta   90.00
_cell.angle_gamma   90.00
#
_symmetry.space_group_name_H-M   'P 1'
#
loop_
_entity.id
_entity.type
_entity.pdbx_description
1 polymer ?
#
loop_
_entity_poly.entity_id
_entity_poly.type
_entity_poly.pdbx_seq_one_letter_code
_entity_poly.pdbx_strand_id
1 'polypeptide(L)'
;MRWLTTYIVLLMFFATSQSLAQTQGPADKTGASASGSASKEEVNELRSEVAAQRKTIEELKAMVQKLVAGQAQPAPASSAHVEPTAATSTSAEATSASASDGVHLMNTVLLDQAQPAAAPKKDAPLTAGWNGEHFFIRSPDGQFSISPYGYVDTDYRAYKGDGAPADTFLVRRARFGFQGNYGSHFDFALLTDANSTTGAIVRDVYLNVRVRPEFQFQAGQFKEPFAQETGIGATNLDFVERGLQALLYPCVGTAYRCPGITLHGDIDGGVMQWWAGAFNGRGGVTANVTNEPEFVGRLRFYPWRKTKNEWLRQLAFGGSIAHSRSRGLSGDLSFPGLLPDAAYTFFPQLRINGPIERYEGEFTYIKDSYALRGEYVQMQEQRDGVGSEQVGGLGFLTLPGIGAKAWNIGTTYLLTGEKRPENGTPRVKHPLFGPDTPGGTGRGWGAWEVGFRYSGIQANAPAANFLNYYTPGFVSQYNYHTDQFTFGINWYLNYWVKYQFNVNIDQLKQPSTTGQLPQNFTVLMQELQFRF
;
A
#
# COMPACT_ATOMS: atom_id res chain seq x y z
N MET A 1 8.68 -29.93 25.54
CA MET A 1 8.13 -28.77 24.86
C MET A 1 9.01 -28.20 23.73
N ARG A 2 10.35 -28.31 23.78
CA ARG A 2 11.25 -27.84 22.70
C ARG A 2 11.13 -28.59 21.36
N TRP A 3 10.63 -29.81 21.34
CA TRP A 3 10.49 -30.63 20.12
C TRP A 3 9.19 -30.37 19.35
N LEU A 4 8.13 -29.92 20.02
CA LEU A 4 6.83 -29.68 19.39
C LEU A 4 6.82 -28.44 18.47
N THR A 5 7.58 -27.40 18.83
CA THR A 5 7.67 -26.15 18.07
C THR A 5 8.55 -26.27 16.83
N THR A 6 9.61 -27.06 16.90
CA THR A 6 10.44 -27.38 15.72
C THR A 6 9.63 -28.18 14.70
N TYR A 7 8.75 -29.05 15.17
CA TYR A 7 7.85 -29.82 14.30
C TYR A 7 6.74 -28.96 13.65
N ILE A 8 6.21 -27.96 14.35
CA ILE A 8 5.18 -27.07 13.80
C ILE A 8 5.76 -26.16 12.71
N VAL A 9 6.96 -25.62 12.91
CA VAL A 9 7.66 -24.81 11.90
C VAL A 9 8.07 -25.66 10.71
N LEU A 10 8.52 -26.90 10.92
CA LEU A 10 8.84 -27.85 9.85
C LEU A 10 7.57 -28.36 9.13
N LEU A 11 6.46 -28.57 9.85
CA LEU A 11 5.18 -28.97 9.25
C LEU A 11 4.57 -27.84 8.39
N MET A 12 4.73 -26.58 8.74
CA MET A 12 4.30 -25.48 7.88
C MET A 12 5.12 -25.39 6.58
N PHE A 13 6.40 -25.79 6.60
CA PHE A 13 7.22 -25.87 5.38
C PHE A 13 6.99 -27.18 4.59
N PHE A 14 6.65 -28.29 5.24
CA PHE A 14 6.45 -29.58 4.57
C PHE A 14 5.00 -29.83 4.10
N ALA A 15 4.00 -29.18 4.68
CA ALA A 15 2.62 -29.33 4.23
C ALA A 15 2.37 -28.75 2.81
N THR A 16 3.24 -27.85 2.36
CA THR A 16 3.20 -27.29 1.00
C THR A 16 3.92 -28.15 -0.04
N SER A 17 4.80 -29.07 0.38
CA SER A 17 5.59 -29.91 -0.55
C SER A 17 5.01 -31.30 -0.86
N GLN A 18 4.03 -31.79 -0.13
CA GLN A 18 3.44 -33.10 -0.40
C GLN A 18 2.19 -33.08 -1.30
N SER A 19 1.66 -31.92 -1.68
CA SER A 19 0.54 -31.81 -2.62
C SER A 19 0.94 -31.89 -4.11
N LEU A 20 2.25 -31.99 -4.41
CA LEU A 20 2.78 -31.94 -5.78
C LEU A 20 3.10 -33.31 -6.42
N ALA A 21 2.79 -34.42 -5.76
CA ALA A 21 3.20 -35.74 -6.26
C ALA A 21 2.04 -36.72 -6.46
N GLN A 22 0.93 -36.33 -7.08
CA GLN A 22 0.01 -37.28 -7.69
C GLN A 22 -1.04 -36.57 -8.56
N THR A 23 -0.76 -36.48 -9.87
CA THR A 23 -1.67 -36.79 -10.98
C THR A 23 -0.96 -36.55 -12.31
N GLN A 24 -0.24 -37.55 -12.79
CA GLN A 24 -0.03 -37.73 -14.22
C GLN A 24 -0.95 -38.88 -14.66
N GLY A 25 -2.01 -38.57 -15.38
CA GLY A 25 -2.82 -39.48 -16.17
C GLY A 25 -2.68 -39.13 -17.67
N PRO A 26 -2.89 -40.05 -18.58
CA PRO A 26 -2.23 -40.09 -19.87
C PRO A 26 -2.85 -39.16 -20.94
N ALA A 27 -1.97 -38.71 -21.82
CA ALA A 27 -2.29 -37.94 -23.02
C ALA A 27 -3.25 -38.69 -23.94
N ASP A 28 -4.29 -38.01 -24.39
CA ASP A 28 -5.01 -38.40 -25.60
C ASP A 28 -4.87 -37.33 -26.68
N LYS A 29 -4.47 -37.80 -27.85
CA LYS A 29 -4.21 -37.01 -29.05
C LYS A 29 -5.49 -36.81 -29.83
N THR A 30 -5.92 -35.60 -30.07
CA THR A 30 -6.56 -35.29 -31.36
C THR A 30 -6.39 -33.77 -31.65
N GLY A 31 -5.87 -33.51 -32.84
CA GLY A 31 -5.39 -32.26 -33.32
C GLY A 31 -6.43 -31.31 -33.86
N ALA A 32 -6.03 -30.05 -33.92
CA ALA A 32 -6.30 -29.17 -35.05
C ALA A 32 -5.29 -28.03 -35.02
N SER A 33 -4.42 -28.01 -36.00
CA SER A 33 -3.45 -26.98 -36.29
C SER A 33 -4.12 -25.73 -36.80
N ALA A 34 -3.75 -24.57 -36.23
CA ALA A 34 -3.80 -23.29 -36.92
C ALA A 34 -2.46 -22.57 -36.69
N SER A 35 -1.43 -22.99 -37.42
CA SER A 35 -0.19 -22.24 -37.59
C SER A 35 -0.42 -21.11 -38.59
N GLY A 36 -0.73 -19.90 -38.10
CA GLY A 36 -0.56 -18.69 -38.88
C GLY A 36 0.94 -18.45 -39.06
N SER A 37 1.50 -18.83 -40.21
CA SER A 37 2.85 -18.43 -40.57
C SER A 37 2.86 -16.93 -40.80
N ALA A 38 3.63 -16.19 -39.99
CA ALA A 38 3.89 -14.77 -40.21
C ALA A 38 4.36 -14.56 -41.66
N SER A 39 3.83 -13.53 -42.33
CA SER A 39 4.19 -13.25 -43.72
C SER A 39 5.69 -12.89 -43.79
N LYS A 40 6.32 -13.17 -44.93
CA LYS A 40 7.73 -12.79 -45.12
C LYS A 40 7.97 -11.29 -44.92
N GLU A 41 6.96 -10.47 -45.16
CA GLU A 41 7.00 -9.02 -44.95
C GLU A 41 7.04 -8.67 -43.47
N GLU A 42 6.20 -9.25 -42.63
CA GLU A 42 6.21 -9.05 -41.17
C GLU A 42 7.52 -9.49 -40.52
N VAL A 43 8.10 -10.59 -40.99
CA VAL A 43 9.42 -11.07 -40.52
C VAL A 43 10.53 -10.11 -40.90
N ASN A 44 10.46 -9.51 -42.11
CA ASN A 44 11.47 -8.54 -42.57
C ASN A 44 11.32 -7.19 -41.84
N GLU A 45 10.09 -6.76 -41.55
CA GLU A 45 9.82 -5.56 -40.78
C GLU A 45 10.33 -5.70 -39.32
N LEU A 46 10.04 -6.81 -38.66
CA LEU A 46 10.56 -7.11 -37.33
C LEU A 46 12.12 -7.19 -37.32
N ARG A 47 12.73 -7.73 -38.35
CA ARG A 47 14.18 -7.75 -38.46
C ARG A 47 14.79 -6.35 -38.61
N SER A 48 14.14 -5.46 -39.36
CA SER A 48 14.57 -4.07 -39.49
C SER A 48 14.43 -3.30 -38.20
N GLU A 49 13.34 -3.53 -37.47
CA GLU A 49 13.10 -2.91 -36.15
C GLU A 49 14.11 -3.37 -35.09
N VAL A 50 14.40 -4.68 -35.04
CA VAL A 50 15.45 -5.24 -34.17
C VAL A 50 16.82 -4.68 -34.50
N ALA A 51 17.12 -4.46 -35.79
CA ALA A 51 18.40 -3.86 -36.19
C ALA A 51 18.51 -2.40 -35.76
N ALA A 52 17.42 -1.62 -35.87
CA ALA A 52 17.36 -0.25 -35.39
C ALA A 52 17.52 -0.17 -33.85
N GLN A 53 16.85 -1.03 -33.10
CA GLN A 53 16.99 -1.08 -31.64
C GLN A 53 18.42 -1.46 -31.20
N ARG A 54 19.07 -2.40 -31.88
CA ARG A 54 20.47 -2.75 -31.59
C ARG A 54 21.41 -1.56 -31.79
N LYS A 55 21.20 -0.75 -32.84
CA LYS A 55 22.01 0.45 -33.11
C LYS A 55 21.84 1.47 -31.97
N THR A 56 20.62 1.70 -31.52
CA THR A 56 20.33 2.60 -30.39
C THR A 56 20.98 2.12 -29.08
N ILE A 57 20.99 0.82 -28.83
CA ILE A 57 21.65 0.23 -27.66
C ILE A 57 23.18 0.45 -27.71
N GLU A 58 23.81 0.29 -28.87
CA GLU A 58 25.27 0.52 -29.02
C GLU A 58 25.61 2.01 -28.85
N GLU A 59 24.78 2.93 -29.33
CA GLU A 59 24.95 4.37 -29.13
C GLU A 59 24.83 4.75 -27.65
N LEU A 60 23.83 4.18 -26.94
CA LEU A 60 23.68 4.36 -25.50
C LEU A 60 24.84 3.81 -24.69
N LYS A 61 25.37 2.62 -25.05
CA LYS A 61 26.55 2.06 -24.40
C LYS A 61 27.76 2.96 -24.57
N ALA A 62 28.00 3.47 -25.79
CA ALA A 62 29.10 4.38 -26.06
C ALA A 62 28.97 5.71 -25.24
N MET A 63 27.74 6.20 -25.05
CA MET A 63 27.49 7.39 -24.25
C MET A 63 27.72 7.16 -22.75
N VAL A 64 27.30 6.00 -22.23
CA VAL A 64 27.56 5.59 -20.84
C VAL A 64 29.06 5.41 -20.59
N GLN A 65 29.79 4.77 -21.51
CA GLN A 65 31.26 4.62 -21.40
C GLN A 65 31.95 6.00 -21.37
N LYS A 66 31.49 6.95 -22.17
CA LYS A 66 32.03 8.32 -22.19
C LYS A 66 31.76 9.09 -20.89
N LEU A 67 30.60 8.86 -20.27
CA LEU A 67 30.27 9.43 -18.95
C LEU A 67 31.12 8.81 -17.83
N VAL A 68 31.31 7.51 -17.83
CA VAL A 68 32.15 6.80 -16.85
C VAL A 68 33.62 7.21 -16.98
N ALA A 69 34.13 7.36 -18.21
CA ALA A 69 35.51 7.82 -18.46
C ALA A 69 35.72 9.29 -18.02
N GLY A 70 34.67 10.12 -18.06
CA GLY A 70 34.75 11.52 -17.60
C GLY A 70 34.72 11.69 -16.07
N GLN A 71 34.40 10.66 -15.31
CA GLN A 71 34.37 10.70 -13.84
C GLN A 71 35.64 10.17 -13.15
N ALA A 72 36.62 9.69 -13.90
CA ALA A 72 37.87 9.15 -13.37
C ALA A 72 38.98 10.21 -13.32
N GLN A 73 38.82 11.20 -12.43
CA GLN A 73 39.93 12.03 -12.01
C GLN A 73 40.04 12.02 -10.49
N PRO A 74 41.10 11.45 -9.90
CA PRO A 74 41.23 11.35 -8.44
C PRO A 74 41.70 12.68 -7.85
N ALA A 75 40.99 13.16 -6.83
CA ALA A 75 41.46 14.22 -5.96
C ALA A 75 42.48 13.67 -4.94
N PRO A 76 43.49 14.42 -4.52
CA PRO A 76 44.57 13.93 -3.69
C PRO A 76 44.13 13.67 -2.25
N ALA A 77 44.58 12.54 -1.72
CA ALA A 77 44.37 12.11 -0.34
C ALA A 77 45.16 12.97 0.64
N SER A 78 44.48 13.50 1.66
CA SER A 78 45.11 14.00 2.89
C SER A 78 44.80 13.01 4.00
N SER A 79 45.84 12.34 4.48
CA SER A 79 45.81 11.44 5.62
C SER A 79 45.89 12.23 6.93
N ALA A 80 44.87 12.10 7.78
CA ALA A 80 44.97 12.48 9.19
C ALA A 80 44.49 11.30 10.06
N HIS A 81 45.43 10.79 10.79
CA HIS A 81 45.30 9.72 11.79
C HIS A 81 44.70 10.31 13.08
N VAL A 82 43.61 9.78 13.58
CA VAL A 82 43.07 10.12 14.92
C VAL A 82 42.76 8.84 15.68
N GLU A 83 43.48 8.67 16.80
CA GLU A 83 43.26 7.62 17.81
C GLU A 83 41.90 7.77 18.53
N PRO A 84 41.28 6.68 19.01
CA PRO A 84 40.02 6.76 19.74
C PRO A 84 40.24 6.94 21.23
N THR A 85 39.73 8.04 21.78
CA THR A 85 39.61 8.23 23.23
C THR A 85 38.23 7.77 23.71
N ALA A 86 38.22 6.88 24.68
CA ALA A 86 37.04 6.35 25.33
C ALA A 86 36.33 7.44 26.17
N ALA A 87 35.03 7.60 25.98
CA ALA A 87 34.19 8.44 26.80
C ALA A 87 33.20 7.61 27.60
N THR A 88 33.25 7.81 28.89
CA THR A 88 32.50 7.19 29.97
C THR A 88 31.00 7.48 29.87
N SER A 89 30.18 6.45 29.95
CA SER A 89 28.72 6.53 30.01
C SER A 89 28.24 6.95 31.40
N THR A 90 27.50 8.04 31.46
CA THR A 90 26.65 8.37 32.62
C THR A 90 25.18 8.12 32.22
N SER A 91 24.58 7.16 32.93
CA SER A 91 23.16 6.81 32.83
C SER A 91 22.29 7.92 33.44
N ALA A 92 21.35 8.45 32.65
CA ALA A 92 20.25 9.26 33.17
C ALA A 92 18.96 8.45 33.08
N GLU A 93 18.31 8.25 34.20
CA GLU A 93 16.99 7.64 34.34
C GLU A 93 15.93 8.46 33.57
N ALA A 94 15.23 7.81 32.65
CA ALA A 94 14.11 8.40 31.95
C ALA A 94 12.81 8.00 32.64
N THR A 95 12.16 8.96 33.26
CA THR A 95 10.81 8.85 33.79
C THR A 95 9.82 8.69 32.63
N SER A 96 9.00 7.65 32.72
CA SER A 96 7.97 7.32 31.74
C SER A 96 6.83 8.34 31.77
N ALA A 97 6.74 9.18 30.73
CA ALA A 97 5.52 9.95 30.44
C ALA A 97 4.68 9.19 29.41
N SER A 98 3.41 8.99 29.76
CA SER A 98 2.43 8.30 28.91
C SER A 98 2.23 9.02 27.58
N ALA A 99 2.55 8.36 26.49
CA ALA A 99 2.29 8.85 25.15
C ALA A 99 0.78 8.93 24.90
N SER A 100 0.27 10.11 24.58
CA SER A 100 -1.06 10.29 24.02
C SER A 100 -1.05 9.77 22.57
N ASP A 101 -1.85 8.74 22.31
CA ASP A 101 -2.03 8.17 20.97
C ASP A 101 -2.75 9.19 20.04
N GLY A 102 -1.97 10.03 19.39
CA GLY A 102 -2.42 10.83 18.26
C GLY A 102 -2.24 10.03 16.98
N VAL A 103 -3.33 9.84 16.25
CA VAL A 103 -3.27 9.19 14.93
C VAL A 103 -2.56 10.10 13.96
N HIS A 104 -1.30 9.80 13.71
CA HIS A 104 -0.59 10.36 12.57
C HIS A 104 -0.70 9.42 11.39
N LEU A 105 -1.11 9.94 10.25
CA LEU A 105 -1.13 9.28 8.94
C LEU A 105 0.27 8.97 8.40
N MET A 106 1.26 8.93 9.21
CA MET A 106 2.63 8.40 8.99
C MET A 106 3.33 8.36 10.34
N ASN A 107 4.23 7.43 10.51
CA ASN A 107 5.09 7.31 11.67
C ASN A 107 5.61 8.69 12.10
N THR A 108 4.95 9.31 13.06
CA THR A 108 5.50 10.53 13.65
C THR A 108 6.72 10.10 14.42
N VAL A 109 7.87 10.60 14.01
CA VAL A 109 9.03 10.66 14.89
C VAL A 109 8.57 11.41 16.13
N LEU A 110 8.51 10.74 17.28
CA LEU A 110 8.22 11.36 18.56
C LEU A 110 9.19 12.53 18.73
N LEU A 111 8.67 13.74 18.58
CA LEU A 111 9.43 14.93 18.91
C LEU A 111 9.59 14.95 20.42
N ASP A 112 10.78 14.60 20.87
CA ASP A 112 11.25 14.93 22.19
C ASP A 112 11.08 16.44 22.37
N GLN A 113 10.38 16.85 23.44
CA GLN A 113 10.09 18.28 23.66
C GLN A 113 11.41 19.05 23.70
N ALA A 114 11.60 19.94 22.76
CA ALA A 114 12.80 20.75 22.66
C ALA A 114 12.95 21.61 23.93
N GLN A 115 13.93 21.32 24.76
CA GLN A 115 14.45 22.32 25.68
C GLN A 115 14.91 23.54 24.88
N PRO A 116 14.78 24.78 25.42
CA PRO A 116 15.28 25.98 24.76
C PRO A 116 16.77 25.80 24.46
N ALA A 117 17.11 25.75 23.18
CA ALA A 117 18.48 25.48 22.73
C ALA A 117 19.40 26.64 23.18
N ALA A 118 20.49 26.27 23.87
CA ALA A 118 21.64 27.17 24.01
C ALA A 118 22.14 27.58 22.61
N ALA A 119 22.57 28.82 22.44
CA ALA A 119 23.05 29.34 21.16
C ALA A 119 24.09 28.39 20.53
N PRO A 120 23.95 28.02 19.25
CA PRO A 120 24.77 27.00 18.62
C PRO A 120 26.23 27.41 18.56
N LYS A 121 27.13 26.59 19.07
CA LYS A 121 28.56 26.71 18.78
C LYS A 121 28.77 26.31 17.33
N LYS A 122 29.35 27.17 16.52
CA LYS A 122 29.49 27.05 15.05
C LYS A 122 30.24 25.79 14.59
N ASP A 123 30.94 25.12 15.47
CA ASP A 123 31.82 23.99 15.19
C ASP A 123 31.43 22.70 15.98
N ALA A 124 30.21 22.60 16.51
CA ALA A 124 29.79 21.40 17.19
C ALA A 124 29.52 20.25 16.17
N PRO A 125 29.94 18.99 16.45
CA PRO A 125 29.75 17.89 15.51
C PRO A 125 28.27 17.51 15.37
N LEU A 126 27.92 16.91 14.23
CA LEU A 126 26.62 16.27 14.03
C LEU A 126 26.42 15.17 15.08
N THR A 127 25.22 15.04 15.59
CA THR A 127 24.85 13.94 16.49
C THR A 127 24.21 12.83 15.67
N ALA A 128 24.83 11.65 15.64
CA ALA A 128 24.22 10.42 15.15
C ALA A 128 23.80 9.57 16.33
N GLY A 129 22.62 8.96 16.27
CA GLY A 129 22.09 8.18 17.37
C GLY A 129 21.01 7.20 16.93
N TRP A 130 20.50 6.51 17.93
CA TRP A 130 19.42 5.53 17.81
C TRP A 130 18.32 5.89 18.80
N ASN A 131 17.09 6.08 18.33
CA ASN A 131 15.94 6.48 19.17
C ASN A 131 15.13 5.29 19.73
N GLY A 132 15.63 4.06 19.57
CA GLY A 132 14.94 2.83 19.92
C GLY A 132 14.22 2.17 18.76
N GLU A 133 13.94 2.91 17.69
CA GLU A 133 13.22 2.42 16.50
C GLU A 133 13.99 2.70 15.21
N HIS A 134 14.65 3.88 15.10
CA HIS A 134 15.33 4.32 13.90
C HIS A 134 16.68 4.95 14.23
N PHE A 135 17.62 4.78 13.31
CA PHE A 135 18.82 5.58 13.27
C PHE A 135 18.48 7.02 12.86
N PHE A 136 19.13 7.99 13.46
CA PHE A 136 18.97 9.38 13.08
C PHE A 136 20.31 10.13 13.03
N ILE A 137 20.35 11.21 12.23
CA ILE A 137 21.39 12.22 12.21
C ILE A 137 20.73 13.55 12.52
N ARG A 138 21.30 14.30 13.48
CA ARG A 138 20.76 15.58 13.93
C ARG A 138 21.84 16.66 13.87
N SER A 139 21.45 17.88 13.46
CA SER A 139 22.34 19.04 13.50
C SER A 139 22.71 19.43 14.94
N PRO A 140 23.85 20.14 15.15
CA PRO A 140 24.32 20.52 16.48
C PRO A 140 23.34 21.40 17.26
N ASP A 141 22.57 22.21 16.55
CA ASP A 141 21.52 23.07 17.11
C ASP A 141 20.18 22.34 17.34
N GLY A 142 20.11 21.05 16.96
CA GLY A 142 18.90 20.25 17.08
C GLY A 142 17.78 20.60 16.09
N GLN A 143 17.99 21.61 15.22
CA GLN A 143 16.95 22.11 14.32
C GLN A 143 16.66 21.16 13.16
N PHE A 144 17.67 20.47 12.63
CA PHE A 144 17.52 19.54 11.52
C PHE A 144 17.72 18.12 11.99
N SER A 145 16.80 17.23 11.65
CA SER A 145 16.93 15.79 11.89
C SER A 145 16.53 15.01 10.65
N ILE A 146 17.29 13.97 10.31
CA ILE A 146 17.00 13.05 9.21
C ILE A 146 17.19 11.61 9.67
N SER A 147 16.29 10.74 9.27
CA SER A 147 16.33 9.30 9.56
C SER A 147 16.15 8.53 8.27
N PRO A 148 17.03 7.59 7.91
CA PRO A 148 16.75 6.59 6.91
C PRO A 148 15.64 5.67 7.40
N TYR A 149 14.79 5.20 6.50
CA TYR A 149 13.79 4.19 6.79
C TYR A 149 13.46 3.40 5.53
N GLY A 150 12.99 2.18 5.74
CA GLY A 150 12.63 1.35 4.63
C GLY A 150 12.11 -0.02 5.06
N TYR A 151 11.75 -0.82 4.05
CA TYR A 151 11.33 -2.20 4.26
C TYR A 151 11.34 -3.00 2.97
N VAL A 152 11.48 -4.31 3.14
CA VAL A 152 11.40 -5.30 2.07
C VAL A 152 10.32 -6.31 2.46
N ASP A 153 9.39 -6.56 1.55
CA ASP A 153 8.38 -7.61 1.64
C ASP A 153 8.63 -8.64 0.55
N THR A 154 8.78 -9.91 0.95
CA THR A 154 8.92 -11.05 0.04
C THR A 154 7.78 -12.02 0.28
N ASP A 155 7.04 -12.31 -0.79
CA ASP A 155 5.87 -13.16 -0.74
C ASP A 155 6.11 -14.51 -1.41
N TYR A 156 5.44 -15.53 -0.89
CA TYR A 156 5.07 -16.72 -1.63
C TYR A 156 3.56 -16.80 -1.71
N ARG A 157 3.03 -16.99 -2.90
CA ARG A 157 1.59 -17.13 -3.17
C ARG A 157 1.32 -18.44 -3.87
N ALA A 158 0.44 -19.26 -3.29
CA ALA A 158 -0.05 -20.48 -3.90
C ALA A 158 -1.54 -20.34 -4.18
N TYR A 159 -1.93 -20.67 -5.41
CA TYR A 159 -3.28 -20.47 -5.92
C TYR A 159 -3.97 -21.81 -6.16
N LYS A 160 -5.25 -21.91 -5.76
CA LYS A 160 -6.06 -23.08 -5.96
C LYS A 160 -7.45 -22.68 -6.48
N GLY A 161 -7.86 -23.29 -7.58
CA GLY A 161 -9.13 -23.05 -8.27
C GLY A 161 -8.97 -23.17 -9.78
N ASP A 162 -10.08 -23.29 -10.50
CA ASP A 162 -10.05 -23.42 -11.95
C ASP A 162 -9.63 -22.09 -12.60
N GLY A 163 -8.62 -22.13 -13.47
CA GLY A 163 -8.05 -20.94 -14.12
C GLY A 163 -7.20 -20.07 -13.18
N ALA A 164 -6.81 -20.56 -12.00
CA ALA A 164 -5.93 -19.87 -11.10
C ALA A 164 -4.52 -19.64 -11.71
N PRO A 165 -3.82 -18.54 -11.34
CA PRO A 165 -2.44 -18.34 -11.76
C PRO A 165 -1.49 -19.41 -11.22
N ALA A 166 -0.29 -19.46 -11.77
CA ALA A 166 0.77 -20.31 -11.23
C ALA A 166 1.28 -19.78 -9.87
N ASP A 167 1.64 -20.71 -8.98
CA ASP A 167 2.28 -20.39 -7.72
C ASP A 167 3.56 -19.58 -7.96
N THR A 168 3.81 -18.58 -7.09
CA THR A 168 4.90 -17.65 -7.36
C THR A 168 5.60 -17.16 -6.08
N PHE A 169 6.92 -16.97 -6.19
CA PHE A 169 7.68 -16.13 -5.27
C PHE A 169 7.85 -14.75 -5.89
N LEU A 170 7.67 -13.71 -5.10
CA LEU A 170 7.87 -12.34 -5.56
C LEU A 170 8.44 -11.46 -4.45
N VAL A 171 9.24 -10.47 -4.84
CA VAL A 171 9.55 -9.33 -3.99
C VAL A 171 8.38 -8.36 -4.15
N ARG A 172 7.49 -8.32 -3.18
CA ARG A 172 6.27 -7.50 -3.26
C ARG A 172 6.57 -6.01 -3.15
N ARG A 173 7.51 -5.65 -2.27
CA ARG A 173 7.97 -4.27 -2.04
C ARG A 173 9.44 -4.26 -1.68
N ALA A 174 10.18 -3.28 -2.21
CA ALA A 174 11.57 -3.02 -1.86
C ALA A 174 11.74 -1.50 -1.70
N ARG A 175 11.41 -0.97 -0.51
CA ARG A 175 11.29 0.46 -0.27
C ARG A 175 12.41 0.97 0.61
N PHE A 176 12.98 2.10 0.19
CA PHE A 176 14.01 2.82 0.91
C PHE A 176 13.80 4.32 0.79
N GLY A 177 14.03 5.05 1.87
CA GLY A 177 13.85 6.48 1.89
C GLY A 177 14.42 7.16 3.10
N PHE A 178 14.12 8.44 3.19
CA PHE A 178 14.50 9.32 4.28
C PHE A 178 13.28 10.10 4.75
N GLN A 179 13.19 10.31 6.04
CA GLN A 179 12.23 11.22 6.64
C GLN A 179 12.94 12.12 7.65
N GLY A 180 12.37 13.26 7.91
CA GLY A 180 13.01 14.18 8.84
C GLY A 180 12.18 15.42 9.10
N ASN A 181 12.77 16.32 9.90
CA ASN A 181 12.15 17.58 10.23
C ASN A 181 13.19 18.71 10.26
N TYR A 182 12.69 19.94 10.03
CA TYR A 182 13.42 21.15 10.28
C TYR A 182 12.64 22.03 11.28
N GLY A 183 13.24 22.27 12.43
CA GLY A 183 12.57 22.89 13.56
C GLY A 183 11.30 22.14 13.97
N SER A 184 10.36 22.87 14.54
CA SER A 184 9.05 22.32 14.94
C SER A 184 7.96 22.43 13.87
N HIS A 185 8.28 23.04 12.72
CA HIS A 185 7.28 23.46 11.74
C HIS A 185 7.33 22.70 10.42
N PHE A 186 8.41 22.06 10.07
CA PHE A 186 8.57 21.42 8.78
C PHE A 186 8.90 19.94 8.93
N ASP A 187 8.09 19.08 8.30
CA ASP A 187 8.39 17.67 8.13
C ASP A 187 8.55 17.36 6.65
N PHE A 188 9.44 16.45 6.31
CA PHE A 188 9.63 15.99 4.94
C PHE A 188 9.82 14.49 4.89
N ALA A 189 9.46 13.90 3.77
CA ALA A 189 9.79 12.50 3.47
C ALA A 189 10.09 12.32 1.99
N LEU A 190 10.98 11.37 1.72
CA LEU A 190 11.25 10.80 0.41
C LEU A 190 11.26 9.29 0.56
N LEU A 191 10.41 8.58 -0.15
CA LEU A 191 10.36 7.11 -0.20
C LEU A 191 10.34 6.64 -1.64
N THR A 192 11.24 5.74 -1.97
CA THR A 192 11.30 5.06 -3.29
C THR A 192 10.90 3.59 -3.16
N ASP A 193 10.52 2.97 -4.26
CA ASP A 193 10.22 1.54 -4.36
C ASP A 193 10.98 0.96 -5.55
N ALA A 194 12.04 0.23 -5.28
CA ALA A 194 12.90 -0.35 -6.33
C ALA A 194 12.20 -1.46 -7.12
N ASN A 195 11.14 -2.06 -6.57
CA ASN A 195 10.34 -3.11 -7.21
C ASN A 195 8.92 -2.63 -7.51
N SER A 196 8.78 -1.47 -8.15
CA SER A 196 7.47 -0.94 -8.51
C SER A 196 6.89 -1.61 -9.75
N THR A 197 5.88 -2.42 -9.57
CA THR A 197 5.09 -3.01 -10.68
C THR A 197 4.23 -1.97 -11.40
N THR A 198 4.04 -0.78 -10.81
CA THR A 198 3.27 0.32 -11.40
C THR A 198 4.13 1.31 -12.19
N GLY A 199 5.43 1.06 -12.34
CA GLY A 199 6.37 1.98 -12.98
C GLY A 199 6.72 3.23 -12.15
N ALA A 200 6.01 3.48 -11.06
CA ALA A 200 6.23 4.63 -10.19
C ALA A 200 7.30 4.31 -9.15
N ILE A 201 8.54 4.70 -9.40
CA ILE A 201 9.66 4.49 -8.47
C ILE A 201 9.50 5.35 -7.21
N VAL A 202 9.10 6.61 -7.34
CA VAL A 202 8.87 7.51 -6.21
C VAL A 202 7.50 7.21 -5.59
N ARG A 203 7.47 6.90 -4.29
CA ARG A 203 6.25 6.66 -3.53
C ARG A 203 5.82 7.91 -2.78
N ASP A 204 6.62 8.36 -1.85
CA ASP A 204 6.32 9.55 -1.06
C ASP A 204 7.43 10.58 -1.30
N VAL A 205 7.06 11.80 -1.65
CA VAL A 205 7.93 12.98 -1.67
C VAL A 205 7.08 14.18 -1.33
N TYR A 206 7.22 14.68 -0.09
CA TYR A 206 6.38 15.77 0.38
C TYR A 206 7.10 16.64 1.42
N LEU A 207 6.58 17.85 1.55
CA LEU A 207 6.84 18.75 2.65
C LEU A 207 5.52 19.01 3.39
N ASN A 208 5.53 18.85 4.71
CA ASN A 208 4.43 19.23 5.60
C ASN A 208 4.84 20.46 6.43
N VAL A 209 4.00 21.49 6.44
CA VAL A 209 4.19 22.70 7.23
C VAL A 209 3.20 22.69 8.39
N ARG A 210 3.70 22.56 9.61
CA ARG A 210 2.92 22.59 10.84
C ARG A 210 2.83 24.02 11.37
N VAL A 211 1.74 24.71 11.08
CA VAL A 211 1.48 26.03 11.68
C VAL A 211 1.08 25.86 13.15
N ARG A 212 0.19 24.90 13.39
CA ARG A 212 -0.27 24.43 14.69
C ARG A 212 -0.91 23.04 14.53
N PRO A 213 -1.14 22.28 15.60
CA PRO A 213 -1.74 20.93 15.48
C PRO A 213 -3.07 20.92 14.72
N GLU A 214 -3.89 21.95 14.91
CA GLU A 214 -5.23 22.05 14.28
C GLU A 214 -5.17 22.47 12.81
N PHE A 215 -4.03 22.99 12.34
CA PHE A 215 -3.86 23.49 10.98
C PHE A 215 -2.46 23.24 10.43
N GLN A 216 -2.37 22.37 9.47
CA GLN A 216 -1.15 21.99 8.78
C GLN A 216 -1.39 21.99 7.26
N PHE A 217 -0.34 22.18 6.50
CA PHE A 217 -0.34 22.19 5.04
C PHE A 217 0.70 21.20 4.53
N GLN A 218 0.28 20.24 3.71
CA GLN A 218 1.17 19.27 3.08
C GLN A 218 1.09 19.39 1.56
N ALA A 219 2.24 19.40 0.89
CA ALA A 219 2.36 19.46 -0.56
C ALA A 219 3.37 18.44 -1.07
N GLY A 220 3.10 17.84 -2.23
CA GLY A 220 3.96 16.85 -2.86
C GLY A 220 3.21 15.64 -3.35
N GLN A 221 3.87 14.50 -3.43
CA GLN A 221 3.26 13.20 -3.71
C GLN A 221 3.20 12.38 -2.44
N PHE A 222 2.02 11.97 -2.05
CA PHE A 222 1.78 11.19 -0.83
C PHE A 222 0.44 10.46 -0.94
N LYS A 223 0.14 9.63 0.06
CA LYS A 223 -1.15 8.92 0.11
C LYS A 223 -2.28 9.92 0.26
N GLU A 224 -3.23 9.82 -0.65
CA GLU A 224 -4.44 10.61 -0.63
C GLU A 224 -5.25 10.29 0.63
N PRO A 225 -5.72 11.30 1.39
CA PRO A 225 -6.40 11.08 2.67
C PRO A 225 -7.85 10.63 2.48
N PHE A 226 -8.03 9.49 1.85
CA PHE A 226 -9.32 8.84 1.64
C PHE A 226 -9.30 7.46 2.29
N ALA A 227 -10.28 7.17 3.14
CA ALA A 227 -10.45 5.93 3.90
C ALA A 227 -9.36 5.64 4.96
N GLN A 228 -9.71 4.83 5.95
CA GLN A 228 -8.82 4.46 7.05
C GLN A 228 -7.65 3.60 6.56
N GLU A 229 -7.93 2.56 5.78
CA GLU A 229 -6.89 1.60 5.39
C GLU A 229 -5.85 2.22 4.46
N THR A 230 -6.19 3.30 3.73
CA THR A 230 -5.18 4.11 3.00
C THR A 230 -4.14 4.67 3.94
N GLY A 231 -4.56 5.22 5.09
CA GLY A 231 -3.68 5.78 6.12
C GLY A 231 -2.73 4.76 6.73
N ILE A 232 -3.11 3.47 6.80
CA ILE A 232 -2.28 2.43 7.38
C ILE A 232 -1.07 2.15 6.47
N GLY A 233 0.14 2.21 7.04
CA GLY A 233 1.38 1.84 6.35
C GLY A 233 1.36 0.37 5.91
N ALA A 234 2.03 0.03 4.80
CA ALA A 234 2.06 -1.36 4.34
C ALA A 234 2.67 -2.31 5.38
N THR A 235 3.66 -1.84 6.12
CA THR A 235 4.29 -2.60 7.23
C THR A 235 3.37 -2.88 8.40
N ASN A 236 2.25 -2.15 8.51
CA ASN A 236 1.33 -2.19 9.65
C ASN A 236 -0.03 -2.79 9.28
N LEU A 237 -0.18 -3.31 8.05
CA LEU A 237 -1.40 -3.99 7.63
C LEU A 237 -1.66 -5.22 8.50
N ASP A 238 -2.94 -5.45 8.81
CA ASP A 238 -3.41 -6.61 9.56
C ASP A 238 -3.27 -7.91 8.74
N PHE A 239 -3.33 -7.80 7.41
CA PHE A 239 -3.21 -8.89 6.46
C PHE A 239 -2.21 -8.52 5.35
N VAL A 240 -1.70 -9.52 4.62
CA VAL A 240 -0.72 -9.34 3.54
C VAL A 240 -1.20 -8.34 2.50
N GLU A 241 -2.48 -8.43 2.11
CA GLU A 241 -3.11 -7.49 1.19
C GLU A 241 -4.30 -6.77 1.83
N ARG A 242 -4.64 -5.60 1.28
CA ARG A 242 -5.82 -4.83 1.65
C ARG A 242 -7.10 -5.57 1.27
N GLY A 243 -8.22 -5.20 1.89
CA GLY A 243 -9.52 -5.72 1.52
C GLY A 243 -10.01 -5.22 0.15
N LEU A 244 -11.09 -5.82 -0.35
CA LEU A 244 -11.63 -5.53 -1.68
C LEU A 244 -12.09 -4.08 -1.85
N GLN A 245 -12.46 -3.39 -0.77
CA GLN A 245 -12.86 -1.98 -0.80
C GLN A 245 -11.72 -1.07 -1.29
N ALA A 246 -10.47 -1.48 -1.10
CA ALA A 246 -9.32 -0.69 -1.53
C ALA A 246 -9.19 -0.57 -3.07
N LEU A 247 -9.89 -1.39 -3.84
CA LEU A 247 -9.98 -1.26 -5.30
C LEU A 247 -10.72 0.00 -5.74
N LEU A 248 -11.59 0.54 -4.88
CA LEU A 248 -12.38 1.74 -5.16
C LEU A 248 -11.71 3.05 -4.66
N TYR A 249 -10.58 2.97 -3.96
CA TYR A 249 -9.90 4.15 -3.47
C TYR A 249 -9.29 5.00 -4.60
N PRO A 250 -9.15 6.31 -4.37
CA PRO A 250 -8.41 7.16 -5.29
C PRO A 250 -6.98 6.65 -5.51
N CYS A 251 -6.42 6.93 -6.68
CA CYS A 251 -5.02 6.62 -7.02
C CYS A 251 -4.59 5.17 -6.75
N VAL A 252 -5.52 4.20 -6.87
CA VAL A 252 -5.25 2.78 -6.63
C VAL A 252 -4.10 2.24 -7.48
N GLY A 253 -3.98 2.65 -8.74
CA GLY A 253 -2.92 2.24 -9.66
C GLY A 253 -1.51 2.67 -9.23
N THR A 254 -1.38 3.68 -8.37
CA THR A 254 -0.10 4.20 -7.83
C THR A 254 0.06 3.89 -6.34
N ALA A 255 -0.60 2.85 -5.87
CA ALA A 255 -0.65 2.46 -4.47
C ALA A 255 -1.18 3.59 -3.57
N TYR A 256 -2.27 4.25 -4.02
CA TYR A 256 -3.02 5.31 -3.33
C TYR A 256 -2.28 6.64 -3.21
N ARG A 257 -1.25 6.89 -4.04
CA ARG A 257 -0.44 8.11 -3.99
C ARG A 257 -0.63 8.95 -5.23
N CYS A 258 -0.96 10.22 -5.00
CA CYS A 258 -1.06 11.22 -6.05
C CYS A 258 -0.31 12.50 -5.67
N PRO A 259 0.27 13.20 -6.65
CA PRO A 259 0.73 14.57 -6.45
C PRO A 259 -0.45 15.48 -6.11
N GLY A 260 -0.26 16.34 -5.11
CA GLY A 260 -1.30 17.26 -4.68
C GLY A 260 -0.94 18.04 -3.44
N ILE A 261 -1.95 18.69 -2.90
CA ILE A 261 -1.89 19.46 -1.67
C ILE A 261 -3.03 19.06 -0.73
N THR A 262 -2.78 19.12 0.57
CA THR A 262 -3.83 18.93 1.57
C THR A 262 -3.63 19.87 2.76
N LEU A 263 -4.73 20.40 3.25
CA LEU A 263 -4.86 21.00 4.57
C LEU A 263 -5.37 19.95 5.52
N HIS A 264 -4.81 19.88 6.71
CA HIS A 264 -5.23 18.89 7.69
C HIS A 264 -4.95 19.34 9.12
N GLY A 265 -5.51 18.65 10.09
CA GLY A 265 -5.22 18.95 11.48
C GLY A 265 -5.99 18.08 12.47
N ASP A 266 -5.53 18.17 13.71
CA ASP A 266 -6.08 17.51 14.88
C ASP A 266 -6.71 18.54 15.81
N ILE A 267 -8.01 18.46 16.00
CA ILE A 267 -8.76 19.38 16.84
C ILE A 267 -9.01 18.71 18.21
N ASP A 268 -8.86 19.52 19.26
CA ASP A 268 -9.15 19.14 20.63
C ASP A 268 -8.38 17.90 21.12
N GLY A 269 -7.06 17.87 20.79
CA GLY A 269 -6.18 16.75 21.17
C GLY A 269 -6.52 15.45 20.44
N GLY A 270 -6.94 15.56 19.17
CA GLY A 270 -7.28 14.43 18.30
C GLY A 270 -8.67 13.84 18.55
N VAL A 271 -9.57 14.57 19.24
CA VAL A 271 -10.99 14.19 19.29
C VAL A 271 -11.60 14.22 17.90
N MET A 272 -11.20 15.20 17.07
CA MET A 272 -11.56 15.27 15.67
C MET A 272 -10.31 15.48 14.82
N GLN A 273 -10.21 14.75 13.74
CA GLN A 273 -9.19 14.89 12.72
C GLN A 273 -9.86 15.22 11.38
N TRP A 274 -9.25 16.11 10.61
CA TRP A 274 -9.82 16.55 9.34
C TRP A 274 -8.77 16.70 8.26
N TRP A 275 -9.17 16.47 7.02
CA TRP A 275 -8.36 16.64 5.81
C TRP A 275 -9.23 17.25 4.72
N ALA A 276 -8.65 18.17 3.95
CA ALA A 276 -9.23 18.73 2.74
C ALA A 276 -8.12 18.93 1.72
N GLY A 277 -8.20 18.29 0.57
CA GLY A 277 -7.11 18.28 -0.39
C GLY A 277 -7.56 18.35 -1.83
N ALA A 278 -6.59 18.69 -2.70
CA ALA A 278 -6.71 18.68 -4.16
C ALA A 278 -5.51 17.95 -4.75
N PHE A 279 -5.79 16.98 -5.62
CA PHE A 279 -4.81 16.05 -6.16
C PHE A 279 -4.95 15.89 -7.67
N ASN A 280 -3.94 15.32 -8.34
CA ASN A 280 -4.05 14.98 -9.76
C ASN A 280 -5.07 13.85 -10.04
N GLY A 281 -5.48 13.10 -9.01
CA GLY A 281 -6.42 11.99 -9.17
C GLY A 281 -5.84 10.86 -10.02
N ARG A 282 -6.40 10.62 -11.18
CA ARG A 282 -6.02 9.47 -12.02
C ARG A 282 -4.59 9.48 -12.56
N GLY A 283 -3.96 10.61 -12.63
CA GLY A 283 -2.62 10.75 -13.21
C GLY A 283 -1.49 10.10 -12.40
N GLY A 284 -1.69 9.87 -11.12
CA GLY A 284 -0.63 9.37 -10.24
C GLY A 284 0.63 10.24 -10.34
N VAL A 285 1.71 9.66 -10.87
CA VAL A 285 3.00 10.34 -11.06
C VAL A 285 3.10 11.10 -12.39
N THR A 286 2.11 11.02 -13.25
CA THR A 286 2.07 11.70 -14.55
C THR A 286 1.26 13.00 -14.47
N ALA A 287 1.30 13.78 -15.53
CA ALA A 287 0.47 14.97 -15.64
C ALA A 287 -1.02 14.61 -15.57
N ASN A 288 -1.81 15.49 -14.97
CA ASN A 288 -3.25 15.34 -14.96
C ASN A 288 -3.81 15.34 -16.41
N VAL A 289 -4.77 14.48 -16.69
CA VAL A 289 -5.41 14.37 -18.00
C VAL A 289 -6.58 15.34 -18.17
N THR A 290 -7.01 15.98 -17.08
CA THR A 290 -8.07 17.01 -17.07
C THR A 290 -7.54 18.29 -16.40
N ASN A 291 -8.22 19.41 -16.62
CA ASN A 291 -7.94 20.64 -15.86
C ASN A 291 -8.64 20.67 -14.49
N GLU A 292 -9.36 19.60 -14.14
CA GLU A 292 -10.09 19.48 -12.89
C GLU A 292 -9.30 18.55 -11.96
N PRO A 293 -8.83 19.04 -10.79
CA PRO A 293 -8.18 18.19 -9.79
C PRO A 293 -9.21 17.26 -9.13
N GLU A 294 -8.73 16.20 -8.52
CA GLU A 294 -9.52 15.40 -7.59
C GLU A 294 -9.57 16.12 -6.24
N PHE A 295 -10.77 16.40 -5.75
CA PHE A 295 -10.98 16.99 -4.43
C PHE A 295 -11.34 15.91 -3.44
N VAL A 296 -10.67 15.90 -2.29
CA VAL A 296 -10.89 14.94 -1.20
C VAL A 296 -11.16 15.67 0.09
N GLY A 297 -12.22 15.25 0.78
CA GLY A 297 -12.51 15.64 2.15
C GLY A 297 -12.65 14.41 3.04
N ARG A 298 -12.07 14.44 4.24
CA ARG A 298 -12.19 13.38 5.24
C ARG A 298 -12.34 13.98 6.64
N LEU A 299 -13.20 13.37 7.41
CA LEU A 299 -13.35 13.64 8.85
C LEU A 299 -13.23 12.33 9.61
N ARG A 300 -12.58 12.38 10.76
CA ARG A 300 -12.51 11.27 11.70
C ARG A 300 -12.75 11.79 13.11
N PHE A 301 -13.52 11.06 13.88
CA PHE A 301 -14.02 11.52 15.15
C PHE A 301 -13.94 10.44 16.23
N TYR A 302 -13.40 10.79 17.40
CA TYR A 302 -13.27 9.98 18.60
C TYR A 302 -14.16 10.55 19.70
N PRO A 303 -15.47 10.28 19.69
CA PRO A 303 -16.44 10.97 20.55
C PRO A 303 -16.18 10.78 22.05
N TRP A 304 -15.54 9.71 22.42
CA TRP A 304 -15.26 9.34 23.81
C TRP A 304 -13.79 9.44 24.21
N ARG A 305 -12.93 10.07 23.40
CA ARG A 305 -11.48 10.14 23.65
C ARG A 305 -11.13 10.69 25.05
N LYS A 306 -11.88 11.66 25.53
CA LYS A 306 -11.68 12.32 26.84
C LYS A 306 -12.41 11.67 28.00
N THR A 307 -13.19 10.63 27.77
CA THR A 307 -13.90 9.92 28.83
C THR A 307 -12.95 9.09 29.69
N LYS A 308 -13.33 8.87 30.96
CA LYS A 308 -12.65 7.92 31.85
C LYS A 308 -12.94 6.46 31.48
N ASN A 309 -13.96 6.20 30.67
CA ASN A 309 -14.32 4.86 30.22
C ASN A 309 -13.33 4.35 29.18
N GLU A 310 -12.40 3.51 29.60
CA GLU A 310 -11.35 2.94 28.75
C GLU A 310 -11.89 2.08 27.60
N TRP A 311 -13.09 1.52 27.71
CA TRP A 311 -13.74 0.74 26.67
C TRP A 311 -14.19 1.59 25.48
N LEU A 312 -14.49 2.85 25.69
CA LEU A 312 -15.00 3.73 24.64
C LEU A 312 -13.94 4.68 24.08
N ARG A 313 -12.84 4.92 24.80
CA ARG A 313 -11.86 5.96 24.45
C ARG A 313 -11.29 5.85 23.05
N GLN A 314 -11.14 4.64 22.52
CA GLN A 314 -10.51 4.36 21.24
C GLN A 314 -11.52 3.98 20.15
N LEU A 315 -12.80 4.14 20.42
CA LEU A 315 -13.83 3.99 19.39
C LEU A 315 -13.85 5.24 18.52
N ALA A 316 -13.59 5.05 17.23
CA ALA A 316 -13.56 6.10 16.24
C ALA A 316 -14.55 5.82 15.12
N PHE A 317 -15.08 6.89 14.54
CA PHE A 317 -15.88 6.89 13.32
C PHE A 317 -15.30 7.89 12.35
N GLY A 318 -15.42 7.62 11.06
CA GLY A 318 -14.97 8.55 10.04
C GLY A 318 -15.76 8.42 8.76
N GLY A 319 -15.49 9.32 7.84
CA GLY A 319 -16.03 9.26 6.51
C GLY A 319 -15.28 10.20 5.57
N SER A 320 -15.30 9.86 4.30
CA SER A 320 -14.59 10.55 3.25
C SER A 320 -15.47 10.76 2.02
N ILE A 321 -15.21 11.84 1.32
CA ILE A 321 -15.76 12.11 -0.01
C ILE A 321 -14.61 12.40 -0.97
N ALA A 322 -14.73 11.93 -2.22
CA ALA A 322 -13.80 12.32 -3.28
C ALA A 322 -14.58 12.58 -4.57
N HIS A 323 -14.21 13.67 -5.24
CA HIS A 323 -14.77 14.07 -6.53
C HIS A 323 -13.63 14.28 -7.51
N SER A 324 -13.71 13.60 -8.65
CA SER A 324 -12.76 13.76 -9.75
C SER A 324 -13.46 13.66 -11.10
N ARG A 325 -12.70 13.82 -12.18
CA ARG A 325 -13.21 13.69 -13.54
C ARG A 325 -12.26 12.91 -14.43
N SER A 326 -12.84 12.08 -15.28
CA SER A 326 -12.16 11.36 -16.34
C SER A 326 -12.42 12.00 -17.70
N ARG A 327 -11.44 11.92 -18.62
CA ARG A 327 -11.61 12.27 -20.04
C ARG A 327 -11.45 11.01 -20.89
N GLY A 328 -12.57 10.49 -21.40
CA GLY A 328 -12.61 9.25 -22.18
C GLY A 328 -11.83 9.24 -23.49
N LEU A 329 -11.47 10.43 -24.01
CA LEU A 329 -10.65 10.56 -25.23
C LEU A 329 -9.21 10.05 -25.06
N SER A 330 -8.71 9.95 -23.84
CA SER A 330 -7.35 9.47 -23.52
C SER A 330 -7.30 7.98 -23.16
N GLY A 331 -8.42 7.24 -23.31
CA GLY A 331 -8.46 5.81 -22.99
C GLY A 331 -8.60 5.50 -21.50
N ASP A 332 -9.13 6.44 -20.73
CA ASP A 332 -9.38 6.21 -19.30
C ASP A 332 -10.29 5.01 -19.07
N LEU A 333 -9.87 4.14 -18.19
CA LEU A 333 -10.59 2.93 -17.81
C LEU A 333 -11.16 3.08 -16.40
N SER A 334 -12.21 2.34 -16.11
CA SER A 334 -12.80 2.21 -14.79
C SER A 334 -11.78 1.72 -13.74
N PHE A 335 -12.21 1.63 -12.49
CA PHE A 335 -11.40 1.04 -11.43
C PHE A 335 -10.87 -0.35 -11.81
N PRO A 336 -9.70 -0.79 -11.26
CA PRO A 336 -9.12 -2.09 -11.57
C PRO A 336 -10.02 -3.23 -11.09
N GLY A 337 -10.24 -4.21 -11.94
CA GLY A 337 -11.03 -5.39 -11.63
C GLY A 337 -10.22 -6.61 -11.17
N LEU A 338 -8.89 -6.47 -11.01
CA LEU A 338 -8.03 -7.54 -10.50
C LEU A 338 -8.09 -7.56 -8.97
N LEU A 339 -8.32 -8.73 -8.39
CA LEU A 339 -8.31 -8.91 -6.94
C LEU A 339 -6.94 -8.53 -6.34
N PRO A 340 -6.88 -7.99 -5.10
CA PRO A 340 -5.62 -7.57 -4.47
C PRO A 340 -4.59 -8.68 -4.31
N ASP A 341 -5.04 -9.92 -4.14
CA ASP A 341 -4.19 -11.12 -4.08
C ASP A 341 -3.75 -11.63 -5.46
N ALA A 342 -4.17 -10.94 -6.53
CA ALA A 342 -3.88 -11.26 -7.93
C ALA A 342 -4.40 -12.63 -8.40
N ALA A 343 -5.40 -13.21 -7.71
CA ALA A 343 -5.96 -14.50 -8.05
C ALA A 343 -6.79 -14.46 -9.33
N TYR A 344 -7.58 -13.39 -9.52
CA TYR A 344 -8.53 -13.33 -10.63
C TYR A 344 -8.99 -11.91 -10.94
N THR A 345 -9.31 -11.66 -12.23
CA THR A 345 -9.99 -10.44 -12.67
C THR A 345 -11.50 -10.66 -12.61
N PHE A 346 -12.15 -10.05 -11.62
CA PHE A 346 -13.60 -10.20 -11.41
C PHE A 346 -14.45 -9.21 -12.21
N PHE A 347 -13.86 -8.10 -12.66
CA PHE A 347 -14.54 -7.04 -13.39
C PHE A 347 -13.69 -6.55 -14.57
N PRO A 348 -14.21 -6.55 -15.82
CA PRO A 348 -13.47 -6.02 -16.95
C PRO A 348 -13.41 -4.49 -16.85
N GLN A 349 -12.23 -3.92 -17.08
CA GLN A 349 -12.11 -2.47 -17.14
C GLN A 349 -12.86 -1.91 -18.36
N LEU A 350 -13.73 -0.94 -18.13
CA LEU A 350 -14.55 -0.29 -19.15
C LEU A 350 -14.11 1.15 -19.34
N ARG A 351 -14.29 1.69 -20.54
CA ARG A 351 -14.03 3.12 -20.80
C ARG A 351 -14.99 3.98 -20.00
N ILE A 352 -14.46 5.02 -19.38
CA ILE A 352 -15.18 6.02 -18.61
C ILE A 352 -14.89 7.42 -19.13
N ASN A 353 -15.81 8.34 -18.93
CA ASN A 353 -15.69 9.75 -19.26
C ASN A 353 -16.70 10.55 -18.44
N GLY A 354 -16.26 11.62 -17.80
CA GLY A 354 -17.13 12.44 -16.95
C GLY A 354 -16.78 12.33 -15.46
N PRO A 355 -17.68 12.80 -14.59
CA PRO A 355 -17.48 12.79 -13.15
C PRO A 355 -17.28 11.40 -12.56
N ILE A 356 -16.46 11.36 -11.52
CA ILE A 356 -16.23 10.21 -10.64
C ILE A 356 -16.47 10.66 -9.21
N GLU A 357 -17.43 10.01 -8.55
CA GLU A 357 -17.81 10.31 -7.17
C GLU A 357 -17.48 9.12 -6.28
N ARG A 358 -16.90 9.39 -5.10
CA ARG A 358 -16.62 8.37 -4.08
C ARG A 358 -17.11 8.84 -2.73
N TYR A 359 -17.72 7.93 -2.00
CA TYR A 359 -18.19 8.12 -0.62
C TYR A 359 -17.69 6.95 0.22
N GLU A 360 -17.23 7.26 1.40
CA GLU A 360 -16.70 6.25 2.31
C GLU A 360 -17.18 6.52 3.74
N GLY A 361 -17.41 5.43 4.49
CA GLY A 361 -17.68 5.46 5.92
C GLY A 361 -16.85 4.40 6.63
N GLU A 362 -16.27 4.76 7.79
CA GLU A 362 -15.35 3.90 8.54
C GLU A 362 -15.65 3.88 10.04
N PHE A 363 -15.27 2.78 10.67
CA PHE A 363 -15.16 2.73 12.13
C PHE A 363 -13.92 1.93 12.58
N THR A 364 -13.42 2.28 13.76
CA THR A 364 -12.30 1.59 14.41
C THR A 364 -12.59 1.42 15.88
N TYR A 365 -12.36 0.23 16.40
CA TYR A 365 -12.33 -0.04 17.81
C TYR A 365 -11.08 -0.82 18.18
N ILE A 366 -10.28 -0.28 19.10
CA ILE A 366 -9.06 -0.92 19.58
C ILE A 366 -9.09 -0.92 21.09
N LYS A 367 -8.88 -2.08 21.70
CA LYS A 367 -8.78 -2.22 23.15
C LYS A 367 -7.73 -3.27 23.50
N ASP A 368 -6.67 -2.83 24.15
CA ASP A 368 -5.53 -3.68 24.55
C ASP A 368 -4.98 -4.50 23.36
N SER A 369 -5.16 -5.82 23.36
CA SER A 369 -4.70 -6.72 22.30
C SER A 369 -5.69 -6.89 21.15
N TYR A 370 -6.88 -6.29 21.24
CA TYR A 370 -7.97 -6.48 20.30
C TYR A 370 -8.13 -5.28 19.37
N ALA A 371 -8.37 -5.55 18.08
CA ALA A 371 -8.77 -4.54 17.11
C ALA A 371 -9.95 -5.04 16.27
N LEU A 372 -10.89 -4.13 16.00
CA LEU A 372 -12.00 -4.29 15.07
C LEU A 372 -12.06 -3.06 14.17
N ARG A 373 -12.10 -3.26 12.87
CA ARG A 373 -12.18 -2.19 11.85
C ARG A 373 -13.21 -2.55 10.81
N GLY A 374 -13.88 -1.54 10.28
CA GLY A 374 -14.79 -1.70 9.17
C GLY A 374 -14.81 -0.48 8.29
N GLU A 375 -15.00 -0.70 7.00
CA GLU A 375 -15.13 0.33 5.97
C GLU A 375 -16.21 -0.06 4.96
N TYR A 376 -16.88 0.94 4.43
CA TYR A 376 -17.80 0.84 3.31
C TYR A 376 -17.50 1.94 2.31
N VAL A 377 -17.33 1.59 1.04
CA VAL A 377 -17.04 2.53 -0.05
C VAL A 377 -18.09 2.38 -1.13
N GLN A 378 -18.59 3.49 -1.62
CA GLN A 378 -19.45 3.56 -2.80
C GLN A 378 -18.80 4.47 -3.84
N MET A 379 -18.85 4.06 -5.11
CA MET A 379 -18.30 4.82 -6.24
C MET A 379 -19.29 4.85 -7.41
N GLN A 380 -19.28 5.97 -8.13
CA GLN A 380 -19.99 6.17 -9.38
C GLN A 380 -19.01 6.73 -10.42
N GLU A 381 -18.93 6.10 -11.58
CA GLU A 381 -18.12 6.55 -12.72
C GLU A 381 -19.03 6.80 -13.93
N GLN A 382 -18.99 8.01 -14.50
CA GLN A 382 -19.80 8.37 -15.66
C GLN A 382 -19.15 7.89 -16.96
N ARG A 383 -19.99 7.75 -18.00
CA ARG A 383 -19.59 7.25 -19.31
C ARG A 383 -20.15 8.11 -20.44
N ASP A 384 -19.96 9.44 -20.32
CA ASP A 384 -20.47 10.41 -21.26
C ASP A 384 -19.72 10.35 -22.59
N GLY A 385 -20.41 10.13 -23.70
CA GLY A 385 -19.82 10.15 -25.04
C GLY A 385 -18.74 9.10 -25.30
N VAL A 386 -18.75 7.96 -24.60
CA VAL A 386 -17.72 6.90 -24.69
C VAL A 386 -17.85 6.03 -25.95
N GLY A 387 -18.89 6.17 -26.70
CA GLY A 387 -19.37 5.11 -27.59
C GLY A 387 -19.02 5.18 -29.05
N SER A 388 -18.11 6.02 -29.58
CA SER A 388 -18.42 6.41 -30.95
C SER A 388 -17.50 6.11 -32.11
N GLU A 389 -16.22 6.09 -31.97
CA GLU A 389 -15.37 6.08 -33.18
C GLU A 389 -15.22 4.73 -33.86
N GLN A 390 -15.54 3.64 -33.19
CA GLN A 390 -15.38 2.29 -33.75
C GLN A 390 -16.65 1.68 -34.37
N VAL A 391 -17.79 2.35 -34.30
CA VAL A 391 -19.06 1.83 -34.80
C VAL A 391 -19.68 2.83 -35.79
N GLY A 392 -19.07 2.95 -36.95
CA GLY A 392 -19.77 3.44 -38.17
C GLY A 392 -20.50 4.77 -38.04
N GLY A 393 -19.90 5.84 -37.52
CA GLY A 393 -20.45 7.19 -37.64
C GLY A 393 -21.62 7.54 -36.72
N LEU A 394 -21.96 6.70 -35.76
CA LEU A 394 -22.90 7.03 -34.70
C LEU A 394 -22.17 7.84 -33.64
N GLY A 395 -22.40 9.12 -33.56
CA GLY A 395 -21.72 10.09 -32.74
C GLY A 395 -21.57 9.72 -31.25
N PHE A 396 -20.93 10.56 -30.47
CA PHE A 396 -20.61 10.41 -29.04
C PHE A 396 -21.85 10.08 -28.19
N LEU A 397 -22.11 8.80 -27.99
CA LEU A 397 -23.26 8.34 -27.21
C LEU A 397 -22.89 8.19 -25.73
N THR A 398 -23.74 8.70 -24.89
CA THR A 398 -23.63 8.50 -23.44
C THR A 398 -24.13 7.09 -23.09
N LEU A 399 -23.28 6.32 -22.44
CA LEU A 399 -23.64 5.01 -21.87
C LEU A 399 -23.98 5.16 -20.38
N PRO A 400 -24.79 4.25 -19.82
CA PRO A 400 -25.02 4.23 -18.38
C PRO A 400 -23.73 4.14 -17.58
N GLY A 401 -23.64 4.90 -16.49
CA GLY A 401 -22.50 4.91 -15.61
C GLY A 401 -22.24 3.56 -14.94
N ILE A 402 -21.05 3.41 -14.37
CA ILE A 402 -20.66 2.26 -13.59
C ILE A 402 -20.84 2.59 -12.12
N GLY A 403 -21.63 1.79 -11.39
CA GLY A 403 -21.75 1.86 -9.95
C GLY A 403 -20.97 0.75 -9.28
N ALA A 404 -20.21 1.05 -8.23
CA ALA A 404 -19.53 0.05 -7.43
C ALA A 404 -19.72 0.31 -5.94
N LYS A 405 -19.79 -0.77 -5.16
CA LYS A 405 -19.87 -0.77 -3.70
C LYS A 405 -18.92 -1.82 -3.18
N ALA A 406 -18.17 -1.47 -2.14
CA ALA A 406 -17.28 -2.42 -1.50
C ALA A 406 -17.25 -2.19 0.01
N TRP A 407 -17.02 -3.25 0.76
CA TRP A 407 -16.99 -3.21 2.21
C TRP A 407 -15.97 -4.18 2.77
N ASN A 408 -15.52 -3.90 3.98
CA ASN A 408 -14.78 -4.84 4.77
C ASN A 408 -15.18 -4.72 6.26
N ILE A 409 -15.04 -5.82 6.96
CA ILE A 409 -15.00 -5.87 8.41
C ILE A 409 -13.91 -6.87 8.80
N GLY A 410 -12.97 -6.41 9.63
CA GLY A 410 -11.83 -7.21 10.05
C GLY A 410 -11.56 -7.09 11.53
N THR A 411 -11.15 -8.19 12.14
CA THR A 411 -10.77 -8.24 13.55
C THR A 411 -9.45 -8.94 13.73
N THR A 412 -8.63 -8.46 14.68
CA THR A 412 -7.37 -9.10 15.07
C THR A 412 -7.24 -9.18 16.58
N TYR A 413 -6.49 -10.17 17.06
CA TYR A 413 -6.21 -10.36 18.47
C TYR A 413 -4.78 -10.85 18.70
N LEU A 414 -4.01 -10.10 19.50
CA LEU A 414 -2.66 -10.47 19.95
C LEU A 414 -2.74 -11.48 21.09
N LEU A 415 -2.46 -12.76 20.77
CA LEU A 415 -2.53 -13.88 21.70
C LEU A 415 -1.52 -13.78 22.84
N THR A 416 -0.40 -13.08 22.61
CA THR A 416 0.71 -12.93 23.56
C THR A 416 0.54 -11.72 24.49
N GLY A 417 -0.55 -10.96 24.31
CA GLY A 417 -0.99 -9.93 25.26
C GLY A 417 -0.29 -8.58 25.11
N GLU A 418 0.39 -8.30 23.99
CA GLU A 418 0.83 -6.97 23.62
C GLU A 418 -0.36 -6.05 23.35
N LYS A 419 -0.13 -4.74 23.49
CA LYS A 419 -1.13 -3.75 23.09
C LYS A 419 -1.09 -3.56 21.57
N ARG A 420 -2.27 -3.57 20.95
CA ARG A 420 -2.43 -3.28 19.52
C ARG A 420 -2.42 -1.78 19.29
N PRO A 421 -1.45 -1.21 18.57
CA PRO A 421 -1.49 0.19 18.16
C PRO A 421 -2.50 0.36 17.01
N GLU A 422 -3.04 1.55 16.87
CA GLU A 422 -3.98 1.84 15.80
C GLU A 422 -3.31 1.82 14.41
N ASN A 423 -2.15 2.43 14.30
CA ASN A 423 -1.31 2.40 13.12
C ASN A 423 0.14 2.23 13.55
N GLY A 424 0.62 1.02 13.54
CA GLY A 424 1.98 0.71 13.99
C GLY A 424 2.15 -0.77 14.23
N THR A 425 3.38 -1.14 14.59
CA THR A 425 3.71 -2.51 14.98
C THR A 425 3.59 -2.66 16.49
N PRO A 426 3.01 -3.76 16.99
CA PRO A 426 2.99 -4.05 18.41
C PRO A 426 4.41 -4.08 18.97
N ARG A 427 4.61 -3.53 20.17
CA ARG A 427 5.88 -3.66 20.89
C ARG A 427 5.98 -5.07 21.46
N VAL A 428 6.84 -5.88 20.83
CA VAL A 428 7.04 -7.29 21.19
C VAL A 428 7.67 -7.38 22.58
N LYS A 429 6.98 -8.01 23.53
CA LYS A 429 7.44 -8.15 24.92
C LYS A 429 8.62 -9.12 25.04
N HIS A 430 8.59 -10.21 24.27
CA HIS A 430 9.56 -11.29 24.31
C HIS A 430 10.07 -11.59 22.89
N PRO A 431 10.97 -10.75 22.34
CA PRO A 431 11.42 -10.87 20.96
C PRO A 431 12.21 -12.15 20.71
N LEU A 432 12.03 -12.73 19.51
CA LEU A 432 12.88 -13.79 19.00
C LEU A 432 14.10 -13.16 18.32
N PHE A 433 15.31 -13.63 18.63
CA PHE A 433 16.57 -13.16 18.02
C PHE A 433 16.78 -11.63 18.08
N GLY A 434 16.52 -11.01 19.19
CA GLY A 434 16.75 -9.58 19.35
C GLY A 434 17.55 -9.26 20.62
N PRO A 435 18.20 -8.09 20.69
CA PRO A 435 18.63 -7.56 21.97
C PRO A 435 17.40 -7.34 22.85
N ASP A 436 17.58 -7.41 24.16
CA ASP A 436 16.52 -7.12 25.11
C ASP A 436 15.99 -5.71 24.83
N THR A 437 14.73 -5.62 24.39
CA THR A 437 14.09 -4.33 24.19
C THR A 437 13.91 -3.66 25.55
N PRO A 438 14.15 -2.35 25.72
CA PRO A 438 13.84 -1.66 26.97
C PRO A 438 12.40 -1.95 27.40
N GLY A 439 12.21 -2.66 28.52
CA GLY A 439 10.92 -3.16 28.99
C GLY A 439 10.58 -4.60 28.57
N GLY A 440 11.43 -5.29 27.81
CA GLY A 440 11.31 -6.72 27.51
C GLY A 440 12.05 -7.58 28.53
N THR A 441 11.43 -8.64 29.01
CA THR A 441 12.04 -9.57 29.98
C THR A 441 12.59 -10.81 29.25
N GLY A 442 13.69 -10.64 28.50
CA GLY A 442 14.44 -11.77 27.93
C GLY A 442 13.98 -12.27 26.56
N ARG A 443 14.69 -13.29 26.03
CA ARG A 443 14.42 -13.95 24.75
C ARG A 443 13.13 -14.76 24.81
N GLY A 444 12.29 -14.60 23.78
CA GLY A 444 11.01 -15.28 23.69
C GLY A 444 10.70 -15.81 22.30
N TRP A 445 9.40 -15.98 22.03
CA TRP A 445 8.87 -16.52 20.77
C TRP A 445 8.31 -15.43 19.85
N GLY A 446 8.56 -14.16 20.15
CA GLY A 446 7.92 -13.05 19.46
C GLY A 446 6.46 -12.84 19.92
N ALA A 447 5.74 -11.97 19.22
CA ALA A 447 4.31 -11.75 19.44
C ALA A 447 3.50 -12.44 18.34
N TRP A 448 2.35 -13.02 18.72
CA TRP A 448 1.47 -13.75 17.83
C TRP A 448 0.11 -13.09 17.79
N GLU A 449 -0.37 -12.82 16.59
CA GLU A 449 -1.68 -12.24 16.32
C GLU A 449 -2.46 -13.13 15.37
N VAL A 450 -3.74 -13.32 15.63
CA VAL A 450 -4.67 -13.99 14.72
C VAL A 450 -5.68 -12.99 14.23
N GLY A 451 -6.12 -13.14 12.98
CA GLY A 451 -7.08 -12.24 12.37
C GLY A 451 -8.08 -12.93 11.46
N PHE A 452 -9.23 -12.28 11.33
CA PHE A 452 -10.27 -12.64 10.38
C PHE A 452 -10.78 -11.38 9.71
N ARG A 453 -11.00 -11.43 8.40
CA ARG A 453 -11.63 -10.36 7.62
C ARG A 453 -12.65 -10.95 6.65
N TYR A 454 -13.83 -10.35 6.61
CA TYR A 454 -14.78 -10.47 5.52
C TYR A 454 -14.78 -9.20 4.70
N SER A 455 -14.58 -9.31 3.41
CA SER A 455 -14.71 -8.19 2.47
C SER A 455 -15.52 -8.58 1.26
N GLY A 456 -16.18 -7.61 0.65
CA GLY A 456 -16.98 -7.83 -0.54
C GLY A 456 -16.91 -6.64 -1.47
N ILE A 457 -17.11 -6.88 -2.76
CA ILE A 457 -17.24 -5.86 -3.80
C ILE A 457 -18.34 -6.24 -4.76
N GLN A 458 -19.16 -5.25 -5.12
CA GLN A 458 -20.19 -5.37 -6.13
C GLN A 458 -20.00 -4.25 -7.15
N ALA A 459 -19.97 -4.61 -8.43
CA ALA A 459 -19.88 -3.66 -9.54
C ALA A 459 -21.02 -3.89 -10.50
N ASN A 460 -21.73 -2.81 -10.86
CA ASN A 460 -22.84 -2.83 -11.82
C ASN A 460 -22.45 -1.98 -13.03
N ALA A 461 -22.37 -2.62 -14.19
CA ALA A 461 -22.20 -1.95 -15.48
C ALA A 461 -23.37 -2.32 -16.38
N PRO A 462 -24.37 -1.44 -16.52
CA PRO A 462 -25.58 -1.72 -17.30
C PRO A 462 -25.31 -2.04 -18.77
N ALA A 463 -24.18 -1.59 -19.32
CA ALA A 463 -23.76 -1.94 -20.68
C ALA A 463 -22.23 -2.01 -20.75
N ALA A 464 -21.67 -3.17 -21.05
CA ALA A 464 -20.23 -3.34 -21.22
C ALA A 464 -19.71 -2.58 -22.44
N ASN A 465 -20.48 -2.58 -23.53
CA ASN A 465 -20.17 -1.84 -24.75
C ASN A 465 -21.44 -1.30 -25.41
N PHE A 466 -21.25 -0.45 -26.41
CA PHE A 466 -22.32 0.20 -27.14
C PHE A 466 -23.28 -0.79 -27.86
N LEU A 467 -22.74 -1.81 -28.52
CA LEU A 467 -23.54 -2.79 -29.26
C LEU A 467 -24.51 -3.52 -28.33
N ASN A 468 -24.05 -3.89 -27.15
CA ASN A 468 -24.88 -4.58 -26.16
C ASN A 468 -26.02 -3.71 -25.62
N TYR A 469 -25.83 -2.38 -25.56
CA TYR A 469 -26.85 -1.47 -25.07
C TYR A 469 -28.00 -1.20 -26.06
N TYR A 470 -27.66 -1.07 -27.34
CA TYR A 470 -28.63 -0.70 -28.39
C TYR A 470 -29.19 -1.89 -29.18
N THR A 471 -28.78 -3.13 -28.89
CA THR A 471 -29.35 -4.31 -29.54
C THR A 471 -30.65 -4.72 -28.84
N PRO A 472 -31.82 -4.68 -29.49
CA PRO A 472 -33.09 -5.08 -28.89
C PRO A 472 -33.03 -6.53 -28.40
N GLY A 473 -33.47 -6.75 -27.16
CA GLY A 473 -33.48 -8.08 -26.55
C GLY A 473 -32.16 -8.53 -25.90
N PHE A 474 -31.11 -7.71 -25.98
CA PHE A 474 -29.85 -7.99 -25.30
C PHE A 474 -29.93 -7.53 -23.84
N VAL A 475 -29.96 -8.48 -22.90
CA VAL A 475 -29.90 -8.17 -21.47
C VAL A 475 -28.45 -7.88 -21.10
N SER A 476 -28.09 -6.61 -21.03
CA SER A 476 -26.70 -6.16 -20.87
C SER A 476 -26.38 -5.65 -19.46
N GLN A 477 -27.08 -6.11 -18.45
CA GLN A 477 -26.74 -5.77 -17.07
C GLN A 477 -25.70 -6.75 -16.53
N TYR A 478 -24.48 -6.25 -16.37
CA TYR A 478 -23.42 -6.99 -15.72
C TYR A 478 -23.34 -6.58 -14.25
N ASN A 479 -23.77 -7.48 -13.38
CA ASN A 479 -23.66 -7.33 -11.93
C ASN A 479 -22.60 -8.31 -11.41
N TYR A 480 -21.40 -7.82 -11.21
CA TYR A 480 -20.28 -8.58 -10.70
C TYR A 480 -20.23 -8.47 -9.18
N HIS A 481 -20.10 -9.59 -8.52
CA HIS A 481 -19.99 -9.64 -7.07
C HIS A 481 -18.89 -10.63 -6.66
N THR A 482 -18.07 -10.23 -5.72
CA THR A 482 -17.05 -11.09 -5.11
C THR A 482 -17.09 -10.91 -3.60
N ASP A 483 -17.14 -12.02 -2.88
CA ASP A 483 -16.93 -12.11 -1.45
C ASP A 483 -15.56 -12.72 -1.18
N GLN A 484 -14.82 -12.19 -0.20
CA GLN A 484 -13.52 -12.69 0.23
C GLN A 484 -13.51 -12.87 1.74
N PHE A 485 -13.16 -14.08 2.18
CA PHE A 485 -12.90 -14.40 3.58
C PHE A 485 -11.39 -14.58 3.75
N THR A 486 -10.79 -13.79 4.65
CA THR A 486 -9.35 -13.87 4.95
C THR A 486 -9.14 -14.33 6.37
N PHE A 487 -8.40 -15.41 6.56
CA PHE A 487 -7.87 -15.86 7.84
C PHE A 487 -6.37 -15.56 7.88
N GLY A 488 -5.90 -14.94 8.96
CA GLY A 488 -4.53 -14.48 9.07
C GLY A 488 -3.87 -14.88 10.38
N ILE A 489 -2.56 -15.15 10.29
CA ILE A 489 -1.66 -15.28 11.43
C ILE A 489 -0.48 -14.35 11.19
N ASN A 490 -0.23 -13.44 12.13
CA ASN A 490 0.91 -12.55 12.11
C ASN A 490 1.85 -12.96 13.23
N TRP A 491 3.09 -13.23 12.88
CA TRP A 491 4.16 -13.50 13.83
C TRP A 491 5.17 -12.37 13.79
N TYR A 492 5.15 -11.53 14.80
CA TYR A 492 6.15 -10.48 15.01
C TYR A 492 7.33 -11.10 15.75
N LEU A 493 8.38 -11.49 15.03
CA LEU A 493 9.58 -12.08 15.62
C LEU A 493 10.24 -11.10 16.58
N ASN A 494 10.30 -9.85 16.14
CA ASN A 494 10.76 -8.70 16.90
C ASN A 494 10.16 -7.42 16.26
N TYR A 495 10.65 -6.25 16.61
CA TYR A 495 10.19 -4.99 16.01
C TYR A 495 10.49 -4.87 14.50
N TRP A 496 11.57 -5.51 14.02
CA TRP A 496 12.10 -5.37 12.67
C TRP A 496 11.57 -6.41 11.69
N VAL A 497 11.26 -7.60 12.19
CA VAL A 497 10.91 -8.76 11.36
C VAL A 497 9.53 -9.25 11.73
N LYS A 498 8.66 -9.31 10.71
CA LYS A 498 7.30 -9.86 10.78
C LYS A 498 7.14 -10.94 9.72
N TYR A 499 6.51 -12.05 10.09
CA TYR A 499 6.02 -13.05 9.16
C TYR A 499 4.51 -13.08 9.21
N GLN A 500 3.87 -13.08 8.03
CA GLN A 500 2.41 -13.17 7.89
C GLN A 500 2.05 -14.40 7.06
N PHE A 501 1.00 -15.08 7.48
CA PHE A 501 0.38 -16.17 6.75
C PHE A 501 -1.10 -15.86 6.61
N ASN A 502 -1.61 -15.83 5.37
CA ASN A 502 -3.03 -15.61 5.09
C ASN A 502 -3.59 -16.73 4.21
N VAL A 503 -4.84 -17.07 4.48
CA VAL A 503 -5.69 -17.87 3.62
C VAL A 503 -6.84 -17.01 3.16
N ASN A 504 -6.88 -16.69 1.86
CA ASN A 504 -8.02 -16.02 1.25
C ASN A 504 -8.90 -17.06 0.56
N ILE A 505 -10.20 -16.95 0.78
CA ILE A 505 -11.23 -17.72 0.09
C ILE A 505 -12.09 -16.72 -0.68
N ASP A 506 -11.93 -16.70 -2.00
CA ASP A 506 -12.65 -15.82 -2.91
C ASP A 506 -13.84 -16.53 -3.53
N GLN A 507 -15.01 -15.92 -3.46
CA GLN A 507 -16.25 -16.41 -4.04
C GLN A 507 -16.74 -15.44 -5.10
N LEU A 508 -16.48 -15.76 -6.36
CA LEU A 508 -16.87 -14.92 -7.49
C LEU A 508 -18.28 -15.31 -7.96
N LYS A 509 -19.17 -14.32 -7.96
CA LYS A 509 -20.53 -14.44 -8.49
C LYS A 509 -20.61 -13.56 -9.73
N GLN A 510 -20.40 -14.14 -10.90
CA GLN A 510 -20.55 -13.44 -12.17
C GLN A 510 -21.97 -13.67 -12.72
N PRO A 511 -22.55 -12.68 -13.43
CA PRO A 511 -23.80 -12.90 -14.14
C PRO A 511 -23.56 -13.96 -15.22
N SER A 512 -24.37 -14.98 -15.20
CA SER A 512 -24.32 -16.05 -16.19
C SER A 512 -24.85 -15.56 -17.52
N THR A 513 -23.99 -15.01 -18.37
CA THR A 513 -24.28 -14.89 -19.82
C THR A 513 -24.01 -16.20 -20.56
N THR A 514 -23.31 -17.16 -19.93
CA THR A 514 -22.87 -18.43 -20.53
C THR A 514 -23.13 -19.66 -19.67
N GLY A 515 -23.86 -19.54 -18.56
CA GLY A 515 -24.12 -20.68 -17.68
C GLY A 515 -22.91 -21.13 -16.85
N GLN A 516 -21.85 -20.33 -16.77
CA GLN A 516 -20.70 -20.66 -15.91
C GLN A 516 -21.09 -20.57 -14.43
N LEU A 517 -20.75 -21.61 -13.69
CA LEU A 517 -20.94 -21.69 -12.24
C LEU A 517 -20.06 -20.64 -11.53
N PRO A 518 -20.44 -20.17 -10.33
CA PRO A 518 -19.59 -19.37 -9.49
C PRO A 518 -18.22 -20.01 -9.32
N GLN A 519 -17.16 -19.26 -9.51
CA GLN A 519 -15.80 -19.75 -9.33
C GLN A 519 -15.34 -19.42 -7.92
N ASN A 520 -14.76 -20.41 -7.25
CA ASN A 520 -14.16 -20.24 -5.94
C ASN A 520 -12.65 -20.40 -6.07
N PHE A 521 -11.92 -19.44 -5.53
CA PHE A 521 -10.47 -19.49 -5.46
C PHE A 521 -10.02 -19.54 -4.01
N THR A 522 -8.92 -20.23 -3.76
CA THR A 522 -8.22 -20.16 -2.47
C THR A 522 -6.79 -19.72 -2.73
N VAL A 523 -6.37 -18.70 -2.03
CA VAL A 523 -5.00 -18.16 -2.12
C VAL A 523 -4.34 -18.32 -0.77
N LEU A 524 -3.22 -19.03 -0.73
CA LEU A 524 -2.33 -19.09 0.43
C LEU A 524 -1.24 -18.05 0.21
N MET A 525 -1.14 -17.06 1.08
CA MET A 525 -0.12 -16.04 1.03
C MET A 525 0.79 -16.13 2.25
N GLN A 526 2.08 -16.05 2.01
CA GLN A 526 3.11 -15.97 3.03
C GLN A 526 3.95 -14.74 2.72
N GLU A 527 4.12 -13.84 3.69
CA GLU A 527 4.96 -12.67 3.54
C GLU A 527 6.00 -12.64 4.66
N LEU A 528 7.27 -12.54 4.28
CA LEU A 528 8.34 -12.17 5.20
C LEU A 528 8.68 -10.70 4.99
N GLN A 529 8.47 -9.91 6.03
CA GLN A 529 8.75 -8.49 6.05
C GLN A 529 9.93 -8.18 6.94
N PHE A 530 10.88 -7.43 6.40
CA PHE A 530 11.98 -6.81 7.15
C PHE A 530 11.90 -5.29 6.99
N ARG A 531 11.93 -4.56 8.10
CA ARG A 531 11.94 -3.10 8.11
C ARG A 531 13.11 -2.54 8.92
N PHE A 532 13.53 -1.33 8.64
CA PHE A 532 14.64 -0.65 9.29
C PHE A 532 14.43 0.86 9.37
#